data_8d9294e3e34bb1d0670cbb9e45ca8eb1
#
_entry.id   8d9294e3e34bb1d0670cbb9e45ca8eb1
#
_cell.length_a   1.000
_cell.length_b   1.000
_cell.length_c   1.000
_cell.angle_alpha   90.00
_cell.angle_beta   90.00
_cell.angle_gamma   90.00
#
_symmetry.space_group_name_H-M   'P 1'
#
loop_
_entity.id
_entity.type
_entity.pdbx_description
1 polymer ?
#
loop_
_entity_poly.entity_id
_entity_poly.type
_entity_poly.pdbx_seq_one_letter_code
_entity_poly.pdbx_strand_id
1 'polypeptide(L)'
;SDMIMHFGHNARESHPIIFWRAADHKRKKDIPTVVVDPRRTGTVMGYEDINAKNNVHIPILNGDISFLNAIAHVLLKEHDDVIDWEFVKAHANNWKEYVDGVLKDYSPEQVQDRMGGKNHEVSPATIRKVAQMFADATRKRLARAKGKQKGGYGGVMIMWGIGYNQHIHGQHNVISIINLLTLTGNLAKPGCGPFSMTGQPNAMGE
;
A
#
# COMPACT_ATOMS: atom_id res chain seq x y z
N SER A 1 -7.00 -3.14 -10.67
CA SER A 1 -5.73 -2.88 -9.99
C SER A 1 -4.61 -3.71 -10.57
N ASP A 2 -3.37 -3.20 -10.44
CA ASP A 2 -2.15 -3.90 -10.84
C ASP A 2 -1.37 -4.40 -9.62
N MET A 3 -1.78 -4.00 -8.42
CA MET A 3 -1.29 -4.45 -7.13
C MET A 3 -2.39 -4.28 -6.08
N ILE A 4 -2.47 -5.20 -5.14
CA ILE A 4 -3.38 -5.11 -4.00
C ILE A 4 -2.56 -5.23 -2.71
N MET A 5 -2.80 -4.30 -1.77
CA MET A 5 -2.23 -4.35 -0.43
C MET A 5 -3.35 -4.45 0.61
N HIS A 6 -3.12 -5.23 1.64
CA HIS A 6 -4.00 -5.33 2.81
C HIS A 6 -3.24 -4.94 4.06
N PHE A 7 -3.84 -4.09 4.88
CA PHE A 7 -3.30 -3.65 6.17
C PHE A 7 -4.26 -4.00 7.31
N GLY A 8 -3.82 -4.84 8.24
CA GLY A 8 -4.63 -5.27 9.37
C GLY A 8 -6.00 -5.81 8.95
N HIS A 9 -6.07 -6.48 7.81
CA HIS A 9 -7.30 -6.92 7.15
C HIS A 9 -7.22 -8.40 6.77
N ASN A 10 -7.78 -9.26 7.60
CA ASN A 10 -7.94 -10.67 7.28
C ASN A 10 -9.16 -10.87 6.36
N ALA A 11 -9.03 -10.42 5.12
CA ALA A 11 -10.10 -10.37 4.14
C ALA A 11 -10.78 -11.74 3.89
N ARG A 12 -10.00 -12.83 3.90
CA ARG A 12 -10.53 -14.17 3.64
C ARG A 12 -11.62 -14.57 4.64
N GLU A 13 -11.48 -14.14 5.89
CA GLU A 13 -12.41 -14.49 6.97
C GLU A 13 -13.45 -13.39 7.21
N SER A 14 -13.06 -12.12 7.18
CA SER A 14 -13.96 -11.00 7.50
C SER A 14 -14.77 -10.50 6.30
N HIS A 15 -14.23 -10.58 5.08
CA HIS A 15 -14.86 -10.10 3.84
C HIS A 15 -14.68 -11.11 2.69
N PRO A 16 -15.21 -12.33 2.81
CA PRO A 16 -14.88 -13.43 1.90
C PRO A 16 -15.22 -13.13 0.44
N ILE A 17 -16.30 -12.44 0.16
CA ILE A 17 -16.70 -12.12 -1.21
C ILE A 17 -15.69 -11.19 -1.90
N ILE A 18 -15.18 -10.19 -1.18
CA ILE A 18 -14.15 -9.27 -1.70
C ILE A 18 -12.83 -10.02 -1.86
N PHE A 19 -12.47 -10.85 -0.87
CA PHE A 19 -11.28 -11.70 -0.98
C PHE A 19 -11.33 -12.60 -2.22
N TRP A 20 -12.45 -13.29 -2.47
CA TRP A 20 -12.59 -14.13 -3.63
C TRP A 20 -12.45 -13.38 -4.96
N ARG A 21 -13.00 -12.17 -5.05
CA ARG A 21 -12.84 -11.32 -6.24
C ARG A 21 -11.39 -10.87 -6.42
N ALA A 22 -10.70 -10.49 -5.34
CA ALA A 22 -9.30 -10.13 -5.38
C ALA A 22 -8.40 -11.32 -5.74
N ALA A 23 -8.68 -12.50 -5.19
CA ALA A 23 -7.99 -13.75 -5.47
C ALA A 23 -8.18 -14.19 -6.93
N ASP A 24 -9.40 -14.09 -7.46
CA ASP A 24 -9.68 -14.39 -8.87
C ASP A 24 -8.96 -13.40 -9.79
N HIS A 25 -8.94 -12.13 -9.45
CA HIS A 25 -8.19 -11.12 -10.19
C HIS A 25 -6.67 -11.41 -10.17
N LYS A 26 -6.11 -11.78 -9.01
CA LYS A 26 -4.72 -12.21 -8.89
C LYS A 26 -4.44 -13.43 -9.78
N ARG A 27 -5.31 -14.45 -9.76
CA ARG A 27 -5.15 -15.67 -10.57
C ARG A 27 -5.15 -15.36 -12.08
N LYS A 28 -6.03 -14.45 -12.52
CA LYS A 28 -6.19 -14.10 -13.94
C LYS A 28 -5.10 -13.18 -14.47
N LYS A 29 -4.57 -12.30 -13.64
CA LYS A 29 -3.66 -11.22 -14.06
C LYS A 29 -2.26 -11.33 -13.46
N ASP A 30 -2.05 -12.30 -12.59
CA ASP A 30 -0.79 -12.49 -11.82
C ASP A 30 -0.27 -11.20 -11.15
N ILE A 31 -1.19 -10.43 -10.57
CA ILE A 31 -0.82 -9.20 -9.90
C ILE A 31 -0.14 -9.49 -8.55
N PRO A 32 0.83 -8.65 -8.14
CA PRO A 32 1.41 -8.74 -6.81
C PRO A 32 0.40 -8.41 -5.71
N THR A 33 0.55 -9.11 -4.57
CA THR A 33 -0.22 -8.86 -3.37
C THR A 33 0.72 -8.67 -2.18
N VAL A 34 0.38 -7.74 -1.29
CA VAL A 34 1.10 -7.50 -0.04
C VAL A 34 0.10 -7.54 1.11
N VAL A 35 0.39 -8.32 2.13
CA VAL A 35 -0.45 -8.40 3.33
C VAL A 35 0.39 -7.98 4.53
N VAL A 36 0.01 -6.87 5.14
CA VAL A 36 0.63 -6.30 6.34
C VAL A 36 -0.23 -6.67 7.53
N ASP A 37 0.22 -7.64 8.31
CA ASP A 37 -0.48 -8.15 9.49
C ASP A 37 0.54 -8.88 10.38
N PRO A 38 0.54 -8.69 11.69
CA PRO A 38 1.48 -9.39 12.57
C PRO A 38 1.29 -10.91 12.56
N ARG A 39 0.14 -11.40 12.11
CA ARG A 39 -0.16 -12.83 12.00
C ARG A 39 -0.17 -13.28 10.53
N ARG A 40 0.25 -14.51 10.32
CA ARG A 40 0.07 -15.18 9.01
C ARG A 40 -1.39 -15.64 8.86
N THR A 41 -2.23 -14.72 8.42
CA THR A 41 -3.70 -14.87 8.33
C THR A 41 -4.14 -15.77 7.17
N GLY A 42 -5.42 -16.14 7.15
CA GLY A 42 -6.03 -16.84 6.01
C GLY A 42 -5.89 -16.08 4.68
N THR A 43 -5.84 -14.75 4.71
CA THR A 43 -5.60 -13.91 3.53
C THR A 43 -4.18 -14.11 2.96
N VAL A 44 -3.17 -14.19 3.81
CA VAL A 44 -1.78 -14.48 3.39
C VAL A 44 -1.73 -15.84 2.71
N MET A 45 -2.21 -16.87 3.41
CA MET A 45 -2.21 -18.25 2.89
C MET A 45 -2.97 -18.37 1.57
N GLY A 46 -4.13 -17.74 1.47
CA GLY A 46 -4.94 -17.81 0.26
C GLY A 46 -4.31 -17.14 -0.97
N TYR A 47 -3.50 -16.11 -0.80
CA TYR A 47 -2.72 -15.55 -1.92
C TYR A 47 -1.47 -16.37 -2.23
N GLU A 48 -0.83 -16.95 -1.22
CA GLU A 48 0.30 -17.87 -1.42
C GLU A 48 -0.10 -19.12 -2.20
N ASP A 49 -1.29 -19.68 -1.92
CA ASP A 49 -1.86 -20.81 -2.66
C ASP A 49 -2.05 -20.51 -4.17
N ILE A 50 -2.23 -19.24 -4.52
CA ILE A 50 -2.36 -18.83 -5.93
C ILE A 50 -0.99 -18.64 -6.57
N ASN A 51 -0.14 -17.82 -5.96
CA ASN A 51 1.23 -17.57 -6.40
C ASN A 51 2.04 -16.98 -5.24
N ALA A 52 2.79 -17.83 -4.54
CA ALA A 52 3.63 -17.41 -3.40
C ALA A 52 4.77 -16.46 -3.82
N LYS A 53 5.30 -16.58 -5.05
CA LYS A 53 6.40 -15.71 -5.53
C LYS A 53 5.96 -14.25 -5.64
N ASN A 54 4.68 -14.05 -5.92
CA ASN A 54 4.06 -12.74 -6.15
C ASN A 54 3.19 -12.28 -4.97
N ASN A 55 3.42 -12.87 -3.79
CA ASN A 55 2.80 -12.49 -2.53
C ASN A 55 3.88 -12.15 -1.51
N VAL A 56 3.70 -11.07 -0.76
CA VAL A 56 4.62 -10.66 0.31
C VAL A 56 3.80 -10.51 1.60
N HIS A 57 4.19 -11.26 2.63
CA HIS A 57 3.69 -11.06 3.99
C HIS A 57 4.66 -10.17 4.76
N ILE A 58 4.12 -9.14 5.39
CA ILE A 58 4.86 -8.16 6.19
C ILE A 58 4.35 -8.24 7.62
N PRO A 59 5.05 -8.95 8.53
CA PRO A 59 4.61 -9.16 9.91
C PRO A 59 4.96 -7.95 10.79
N ILE A 60 4.26 -6.84 10.61
CA ILE A 60 4.45 -5.63 11.42
C ILE A 60 3.54 -5.65 12.64
N LEU A 61 4.14 -5.36 13.79
CA LEU A 61 3.44 -4.97 15.02
C LEU A 61 3.93 -3.56 15.39
N ASN A 62 3.07 -2.54 15.26
CA ASN A 62 3.39 -1.15 15.58
C ASN A 62 4.49 -0.51 14.71
N GLY A 63 4.32 -0.43 13.44
CA GLY A 63 5.31 0.21 12.55
C GLY A 63 4.73 0.65 11.20
N ASP A 64 3.41 0.64 11.08
CA ASP A 64 2.68 0.86 9.82
C ASP A 64 3.03 2.19 9.15
N ILE A 65 3.01 3.28 9.90
CA ILE A 65 3.37 4.62 9.39
C ILE A 65 4.82 4.64 8.89
N SER A 66 5.73 4.07 9.69
CA SER A 66 7.15 4.01 9.33
C SER A 66 7.37 3.17 8.08
N PHE A 67 6.68 2.05 7.95
CA PHE A 67 6.76 1.19 6.76
C PHE A 67 6.26 1.90 5.49
N LEU A 68 5.10 2.57 5.55
CA LEU A 68 4.56 3.32 4.42
C LEU A 68 5.42 4.51 4.03
N ASN A 69 5.95 5.25 5.03
CA ASN A 69 6.89 6.33 4.76
C ASN A 69 8.23 5.82 4.21
N ALA A 70 8.70 4.64 4.61
CA ALA A 70 9.88 4.02 4.00
C ALA A 70 9.64 3.64 2.54
N ILE A 71 8.45 3.15 2.20
CA ILE A 71 8.06 2.95 0.79
C ILE A 71 8.09 4.29 0.04
N ALA A 72 7.50 5.35 0.60
CA ALA A 72 7.52 6.69 0.02
C ALA A 72 8.96 7.21 -0.17
N HIS A 73 9.85 7.00 0.81
CA HIS A 73 11.26 7.36 0.71
C HIS A 73 11.94 6.67 -0.49
N VAL A 74 11.76 5.36 -0.63
CA VAL A 74 12.33 4.60 -1.76
C VAL A 74 11.76 5.08 -3.09
N LEU A 75 10.45 5.34 -3.18
CA LEU A 75 9.84 5.87 -4.39
C LEU A 75 10.42 7.24 -4.77
N LEU A 76 10.59 8.14 -3.80
CA LEU A 76 11.16 9.47 -4.03
C LEU A 76 12.64 9.44 -4.45
N LYS A 77 13.41 8.46 -3.96
CA LYS A 77 14.86 8.37 -4.21
C LYS A 77 15.23 7.49 -5.41
N GLU A 78 14.52 6.38 -5.58
CA GLU A 78 14.90 5.31 -6.50
C GLU A 78 13.89 5.16 -7.66
N HIS A 79 12.70 5.76 -7.56
CA HIS A 79 11.59 5.61 -8.52
C HIS A 79 10.83 6.93 -8.70
N ASP A 80 11.51 8.05 -8.86
CA ASP A 80 10.89 9.39 -9.00
C ASP A 80 9.99 9.52 -10.23
N ASP A 81 10.19 8.66 -11.23
CA ASP A 81 9.37 8.56 -12.44
C ASP A 81 7.90 8.17 -12.16
N VAL A 82 7.60 7.63 -10.98
CA VAL A 82 6.22 7.29 -10.59
C VAL A 82 5.56 8.36 -9.70
N ILE A 83 6.28 9.42 -9.33
CA ILE A 83 5.73 10.52 -8.55
C ILE A 83 4.91 11.44 -9.46
N ASP A 84 3.66 11.65 -9.09
CA ASP A 84 2.74 12.52 -9.83
C ASP A 84 2.77 13.95 -9.25
N TRP A 85 3.86 14.67 -9.55
CA TRP A 85 4.07 16.03 -9.03
C TRP A 85 2.98 17.02 -9.45
N GLU A 86 2.35 16.83 -10.59
CA GLU A 86 1.23 17.65 -11.03
C GLU A 86 0.03 17.44 -10.10
N PHE A 87 -0.32 16.17 -9.85
CA PHE A 87 -1.39 15.81 -8.94
C PHE A 87 -1.11 16.27 -7.50
N VAL A 88 0.11 16.05 -7.01
CA VAL A 88 0.54 16.46 -5.66
C VAL A 88 0.37 17.97 -5.47
N LYS A 89 0.89 18.78 -6.41
CA LYS A 89 0.81 20.23 -6.31
C LYS A 89 -0.61 20.79 -6.41
N ALA A 90 -1.49 20.09 -7.13
CA ALA A 90 -2.89 20.48 -7.30
C ALA A 90 -3.78 20.10 -6.12
N HIS A 91 -3.46 19.04 -5.38
CA HIS A 91 -4.39 18.43 -4.44
C HIS A 91 -3.84 18.24 -3.01
N ALA A 92 -2.56 18.49 -2.75
CA ALA A 92 -1.96 18.30 -1.44
C ALA A 92 -1.45 19.62 -0.84
N ASN A 93 -1.87 19.89 0.40
CA ASN A 93 -1.29 20.95 1.21
C ASN A 93 -0.03 20.44 1.93
N ASN A 94 0.92 21.33 2.20
CA ASN A 94 2.14 21.03 2.98
C ASN A 94 2.98 19.85 2.44
N TRP A 95 2.82 19.52 1.15
CA TRP A 95 3.50 18.37 0.55
C TRP A 95 5.03 18.46 0.61
N LYS A 96 5.59 19.67 0.59
CA LYS A 96 7.06 19.88 0.70
C LYS A 96 7.57 19.41 2.06
N GLU A 97 6.91 19.84 3.12
CA GLU A 97 7.25 19.45 4.50
C GLU A 97 7.15 17.92 4.68
N TYR A 98 6.11 17.31 4.12
CA TYR A 98 5.98 15.85 4.13
C TYR A 98 7.15 15.17 3.40
N VAL A 99 7.47 15.61 2.19
CA VAL A 99 8.56 15.04 1.37
C VAL A 99 9.91 15.21 2.08
N ASP A 100 10.20 16.40 2.60
CA ASP A 100 11.44 16.68 3.33
C ASP A 100 11.57 15.80 4.58
N GLY A 101 10.49 15.64 5.35
CA GLY A 101 10.44 14.75 6.51
C GLY A 101 10.65 13.27 6.13
N VAL A 102 10.01 12.81 5.06
CA VAL A 102 10.18 11.43 4.57
C VAL A 102 11.61 11.17 4.12
N LEU A 103 12.20 12.10 3.36
CA LEU A 103 13.57 11.94 2.87
C LEU A 103 14.61 11.99 3.97
N LYS A 104 14.36 12.76 5.04
CA LYS A 104 15.27 12.91 6.16
C LYS A 104 15.24 11.70 7.10
N ASP A 105 14.05 11.22 7.44
CA ASP A 105 13.84 10.39 8.63
C ASP A 105 13.37 8.95 8.35
N TYR A 106 13.05 8.58 7.09
CA TYR A 106 12.41 7.30 6.79
C TYR A 106 13.15 6.47 5.73
N SER A 107 14.50 6.50 5.72
CA SER A 107 15.21 5.50 4.91
C SER A 107 14.90 4.08 5.40
N PRO A 108 14.92 3.08 4.54
CA PRO A 108 14.65 1.69 4.94
C PRO A 108 15.51 1.22 6.13
N GLU A 109 16.75 1.68 6.20
CA GLU A 109 17.70 1.35 7.28
C GLU A 109 17.28 1.99 8.61
N GLN A 110 16.95 3.30 8.59
CA GLN A 110 16.45 4.01 9.78
C GLN A 110 15.13 3.41 10.30
N VAL A 111 14.26 2.99 9.38
CA VAL A 111 12.98 2.36 9.75
C VAL A 111 13.22 0.99 10.36
N GLN A 112 14.12 0.16 9.81
CA GLN A 112 14.48 -1.11 10.42
C GLN A 112 14.97 -0.93 11.85
N ASP A 113 15.86 0.04 12.09
CA ASP A 113 16.39 0.31 13.43
C ASP A 113 15.30 0.71 14.42
N ARG A 114 14.35 1.56 14.00
CA ARG A 114 13.20 1.97 14.83
C ARG A 114 12.23 0.83 15.14
N MET A 115 12.09 -0.12 14.22
CA MET A 115 11.17 -1.26 14.33
C MET A 115 11.75 -2.44 15.12
N GLY A 116 12.92 -2.33 15.72
CA GLY A 116 13.54 -3.39 16.52
C GLY A 116 14.85 -3.93 15.94
N GLY A 117 15.42 -3.21 14.98
CA GLY A 117 16.73 -3.52 14.42
C GLY A 117 16.77 -4.78 13.56
N LYS A 118 17.94 -5.40 13.48
CA LYS A 118 18.19 -6.58 12.61
C LYS A 118 17.37 -7.81 12.95
N ASN A 119 16.79 -7.86 14.13
CA ASN A 119 15.94 -8.97 14.57
C ASN A 119 14.48 -8.81 14.10
N HIS A 120 14.14 -7.69 13.48
CA HIS A 120 12.82 -7.49 12.91
C HIS A 120 12.73 -8.16 11.54
N GLU A 121 11.60 -8.82 11.27
CA GLU A 121 11.39 -9.57 10.02
C GLU A 121 11.29 -8.67 8.77
N VAL A 122 11.09 -7.36 8.96
CA VAL A 122 11.00 -6.38 7.87
C VAL A 122 12.36 -5.75 7.61
N SER A 123 13.11 -6.31 6.67
CA SER A 123 14.40 -5.81 6.26
C SER A 123 14.31 -4.65 5.26
N PRO A 124 15.37 -3.81 5.12
CA PRO A 124 15.46 -2.80 4.06
C PRO A 124 15.26 -3.38 2.66
N ALA A 125 15.75 -4.59 2.41
CA ALA A 125 15.55 -5.30 1.15
C ALA A 125 14.06 -5.62 0.90
N THR A 126 13.33 -6.02 1.94
CA THR A 126 11.88 -6.26 1.86
C THR A 126 11.12 -4.97 1.56
N ILE A 127 11.48 -3.86 2.21
CA ILE A 127 10.88 -2.54 1.95
C ILE A 127 11.10 -2.13 0.49
N ARG A 128 12.34 -2.23 -0.02
CA ARG A 128 12.65 -1.91 -1.43
C ARG A 128 11.92 -2.82 -2.41
N LYS A 129 11.81 -4.12 -2.09
CA LYS A 129 11.01 -5.06 -2.90
C LYS A 129 9.56 -4.61 -3.01
N VAL A 130 8.93 -4.23 -1.91
CA VAL A 130 7.53 -3.75 -1.93
C VAL A 130 7.41 -2.42 -2.66
N ALA A 131 8.35 -1.49 -2.47
CA ALA A 131 8.39 -0.22 -3.19
C ALA A 131 8.56 -0.44 -4.71
N GLN A 132 9.42 -1.36 -5.14
CA GLN A 132 9.56 -1.75 -6.55
C GLN A 132 8.24 -2.29 -7.13
N MET A 133 7.56 -3.20 -6.40
CA MET A 133 6.25 -3.73 -6.83
C MET A 133 5.21 -2.61 -6.96
N PHE A 134 5.24 -1.66 -6.03
CA PHE A 134 4.36 -0.48 -6.04
C PHE A 134 4.66 0.42 -7.25
N ALA A 135 5.94 0.71 -7.50
CA ALA A 135 6.38 1.50 -8.65
C ALA A 135 5.95 0.86 -9.98
N ASP A 136 6.15 -0.45 -10.13
CA ASP A 136 5.78 -1.18 -11.34
C ASP A 136 4.27 -1.17 -11.60
N ALA A 137 3.46 -1.31 -10.55
CA ALA A 137 2.01 -1.19 -10.66
C ALA A 137 1.59 0.23 -11.08
N THR A 138 2.24 1.25 -10.52
CA THR A 138 2.01 2.65 -10.89
C THR A 138 2.42 2.94 -12.33
N ARG A 139 3.58 2.44 -12.79
CA ARG A 139 4.04 2.58 -14.20
C ARG A 139 3.04 1.98 -15.18
N LYS A 140 2.46 0.81 -14.87
CA LYS A 140 1.42 0.20 -15.71
C LYS A 140 0.20 1.11 -15.85
N ARG A 141 -0.25 1.77 -14.78
CA ARG A 141 -1.33 2.76 -14.81
C ARG A 141 -0.95 3.97 -15.64
N LEU A 142 0.24 4.54 -15.42
CA LEU A 142 0.73 5.71 -16.16
C LEU A 142 0.85 5.44 -17.66
N ALA A 143 1.32 4.26 -18.05
CA ALA A 143 1.40 3.86 -19.45
C ALA A 143 0.01 3.81 -20.12
N ARG A 144 -1.02 3.32 -19.41
CA ARG A 144 -2.40 3.32 -19.92
C ARG A 144 -2.97 4.75 -20.01
N ALA A 145 -2.61 5.63 -19.06
CA ALA A 145 -3.08 7.01 -19.06
C ALA A 145 -2.51 7.82 -20.24
N LYS A 146 -1.28 7.51 -20.68
CA LYS A 146 -0.65 8.12 -21.89
C LYS A 146 -1.24 7.60 -23.20
N GLY A 147 -1.93 6.44 -23.18
CA GLY A 147 -2.58 5.86 -24.35
C GLY A 147 -3.98 6.44 -24.61
N LYS A 148 -4.77 5.75 -25.47
CA LYS A 148 -6.14 6.17 -25.84
C LYS A 148 -7.16 6.11 -24.68
N GLN A 149 -6.79 5.51 -23.55
CA GLN A 149 -7.64 5.42 -22.34
C GLN A 149 -7.38 6.62 -21.43
N LYS A 150 -8.15 7.68 -21.60
CA LYS A 150 -8.09 8.84 -20.70
C LYS A 150 -8.31 8.41 -19.24
N GLY A 151 -7.38 8.79 -18.35
CA GLY A 151 -7.45 8.53 -16.91
C GLY A 151 -6.76 7.27 -16.43
N GLY A 152 -6.38 6.33 -17.29
CA GLY A 152 -5.69 5.08 -16.95
C GLY A 152 -6.46 4.24 -15.92
N TYR A 153 -6.55 2.94 -16.16
CA TYR A 153 -7.13 1.99 -15.18
C TYR A 153 -6.01 1.29 -14.42
N GLY A 154 -6.30 0.82 -13.21
CA GLY A 154 -5.36 0.04 -12.44
C GLY A 154 -4.47 0.90 -11.55
N GLY A 155 -3.25 0.44 -11.26
CA GLY A 155 -2.39 1.00 -10.24
C GLY A 155 -2.53 0.25 -8.92
N VAL A 156 -2.29 0.91 -7.80
CA VAL A 156 -2.26 0.29 -6.47
C VAL A 156 -3.57 0.50 -5.73
N MET A 157 -4.15 -0.59 -5.26
CA MET A 157 -5.30 -0.62 -4.36
C MET A 157 -4.83 -0.99 -2.95
N ILE A 158 -5.17 -0.17 -1.96
CA ILE A 158 -4.85 -0.44 -0.55
C ILE A 158 -6.16 -0.60 0.23
N MET A 159 -6.35 -1.78 0.80
CA MET A 159 -7.48 -2.11 1.65
C MET A 159 -7.01 -2.23 3.10
N TRP A 160 -7.76 -1.69 4.05
CA TRP A 160 -7.45 -1.90 5.47
C TRP A 160 -8.68 -2.31 6.26
N GLY A 161 -8.44 -3.08 7.31
CA GLY A 161 -9.44 -3.44 8.30
C GLY A 161 -9.18 -2.77 9.64
N ILE A 162 -9.95 -3.17 10.65
CA ILE A 162 -9.87 -2.65 12.02
C ILE A 162 -8.46 -2.81 12.63
N GLY A 163 -7.74 -3.86 12.27
CA GLY A 163 -6.37 -4.09 12.73
C GLY A 163 -5.39 -2.98 12.36
N TYR A 164 -5.73 -2.11 11.42
CA TYR A 164 -4.92 -0.98 11.00
C TYR A 164 -5.33 0.36 11.63
N ASN A 165 -6.61 0.60 11.82
CA ASN A 165 -7.11 1.88 12.32
C ASN A 165 -7.57 1.87 13.79
N GLN A 166 -7.75 0.71 14.41
CA GLN A 166 -8.11 0.61 15.83
C GLN A 166 -6.88 0.69 16.74
N HIS A 167 -6.12 1.75 16.58
CA HIS A 167 -4.91 2.08 17.34
C HIS A 167 -4.98 3.51 17.86
N ILE A 168 -4.13 3.85 18.84
CA ILE A 168 -3.97 5.24 19.32
C ILE A 168 -3.66 6.19 18.16
N HIS A 169 -2.89 5.74 17.19
CA HIS A 169 -2.51 6.50 15.99
C HIS A 169 -3.28 6.07 14.73
N GLY A 170 -4.44 5.43 14.87
CA GLY A 170 -5.20 4.89 13.75
C GLY A 170 -5.54 5.91 12.66
N GLN A 171 -5.85 7.16 13.04
CA GLN A 171 -6.06 8.24 12.09
C GLN A 171 -4.78 8.54 11.28
N HIS A 172 -3.62 8.61 11.92
CA HIS A 172 -2.34 8.83 11.25
C HIS A 172 -1.95 7.66 10.34
N ASN A 173 -2.31 6.43 10.73
CA ASN A 173 -2.14 5.26 9.88
C ASN A 173 -2.89 5.46 8.56
N VAL A 174 -4.17 5.81 8.61
CA VAL A 174 -4.97 6.04 7.39
C VAL A 174 -4.43 7.20 6.57
N ILE A 175 -4.03 8.30 7.22
CA ILE A 175 -3.40 9.45 6.53
C ILE A 175 -2.13 9.03 5.79
N SER A 176 -1.32 8.12 6.34
CA SER A 176 -0.10 7.66 5.67
C SER A 176 -0.38 6.87 4.39
N ILE A 177 -1.47 6.09 4.33
CA ILE A 177 -1.97 5.48 3.08
C ILE A 177 -2.35 6.55 2.06
N ILE A 178 -3.13 7.54 2.49
CA ILE A 178 -3.57 8.63 1.60
C ILE A 178 -2.37 9.40 1.05
N ASN A 179 -1.39 9.73 1.89
CA ASN A 179 -0.18 10.43 1.49
C ASN A 179 0.59 9.64 0.41
N LEU A 180 0.80 8.35 0.60
CA LEU A 180 1.51 7.50 -0.37
C LEU A 180 0.75 7.41 -1.70
N LEU A 181 -0.57 7.25 -1.66
CA LEU A 181 -1.41 7.19 -2.86
C LEU A 181 -1.50 8.54 -3.57
N THR A 182 -1.54 9.65 -2.82
CA THR A 182 -1.51 11.01 -3.37
C THR A 182 -0.17 11.28 -4.07
N LEU A 183 0.94 10.93 -3.42
CA LEU A 183 2.29 11.12 -3.96
C LEU A 183 2.46 10.49 -5.34
N THR A 184 1.83 9.35 -5.55
CA THR A 184 1.94 8.57 -6.80
C THR A 184 0.73 8.73 -7.73
N GLY A 185 -0.22 9.61 -7.40
CA GLY A 185 -1.46 9.80 -8.17
C GLY A 185 -2.34 8.54 -8.27
N ASN A 186 -2.15 7.55 -7.37
CA ASN A 186 -3.01 6.36 -7.26
C ASN A 186 -4.28 6.64 -6.43
N LEU A 187 -4.89 7.79 -6.64
CA LEU A 187 -6.05 8.27 -5.92
C LEU A 187 -7.13 8.75 -6.90
N ALA A 188 -8.40 8.51 -6.57
CA ALA A 188 -9.56 8.94 -7.36
C ALA A 188 -9.54 8.50 -8.83
N LYS A 189 -9.00 7.32 -9.11
CA LYS A 189 -8.96 6.73 -10.46
C LYS A 189 -9.48 5.27 -10.43
N PRO A 190 -10.12 4.78 -11.51
CA PRO A 190 -10.65 3.42 -11.53
C PRO A 190 -9.57 2.35 -11.28
N GLY A 191 -9.80 1.47 -10.31
CA GLY A 191 -8.94 0.34 -10.02
C GLY A 191 -7.75 0.63 -9.11
N CYS A 192 -7.65 1.82 -8.53
CA CYS A 192 -6.68 2.16 -7.49
C CYS A 192 -7.33 3.03 -6.42
N GLY A 193 -6.68 3.16 -5.29
CA GLY A 193 -7.12 4.02 -4.20
C GLY A 193 -7.15 3.35 -2.83
N PRO A 194 -7.57 4.11 -1.81
CA PRO A 194 -7.75 3.63 -0.45
C PRO A 194 -9.16 3.04 -0.29
N PHE A 195 -9.25 1.91 0.42
CA PHE A 195 -10.51 1.24 0.69
C PHE A 195 -10.60 0.82 2.16
N SER A 196 -11.45 1.50 2.92
CA SER A 196 -11.80 1.09 4.27
C SER A 196 -12.76 -0.11 4.20
N MET A 197 -12.31 -1.25 4.70
CA MET A 197 -13.10 -2.48 4.75
C MET A 197 -13.79 -2.59 6.11
N THR A 198 -14.81 -1.76 6.30
CA THR A 198 -15.58 -1.71 7.53
C THR A 198 -16.60 -2.86 7.59
N GLY A 199 -16.84 -3.38 8.80
CA GLY A 199 -17.86 -4.42 9.01
C GLY A 199 -19.27 -3.86 9.16
N GLN A 200 -19.41 -2.60 9.58
CA GLN A 200 -20.69 -1.96 9.86
C GLN A 200 -21.23 -1.24 8.62
N PRO A 201 -22.53 -1.34 8.32
CA PRO A 201 -23.11 -0.84 7.07
C PRO A 201 -23.00 0.69 6.87
N ASN A 202 -22.96 1.46 7.95
CA ASN A 202 -22.96 2.92 7.90
C ASN A 202 -21.80 3.57 8.68
N ALA A 203 -20.68 2.89 8.79
CA ALA A 203 -19.53 3.40 9.55
C ALA A 203 -18.94 4.72 9.00
N MET A 204 -19.30 5.12 7.79
CA MET A 204 -18.90 6.39 7.19
C MET A 204 -19.94 7.49 7.36
N GLY A 205 -21.11 7.19 7.83
CA GLY A 205 -22.22 8.12 8.02
C GLY A 205 -22.52 8.46 9.50
N GLU A 206 -21.77 7.86 10.42
CA GLU A 206 -21.88 8.11 11.86
C GLU A 206 -20.88 9.17 12.34
#